data_b7e3b030b0969cb733a031dbb14b59c5
#
_entry.id   b7e3b030b0969cb733a031dbb14b59c5
#
_cell.length_a   1.000
_cell.length_b   1.000
_cell.length_c   1.000
_cell.angle_alpha   90.00
_cell.angle_beta   90.00
_cell.angle_gamma   90.00
#
_symmetry.space_group_name_H-M   'P 1'
#
loop_
_entity.id
_entity.type
_entity.pdbx_description
1 polymer ?
#
loop_
_entity_poly.entity_id
_entity_poly.type
_entity_poly.pdbx_seq_one_letter_code
_entity_poly.pdbx_strand_id
1 'polypeptide(L)'
;MKTILCFGDSNTYGVNPSGGQHRWNIRWPGRLQALLGAEYEVIEEGYCGRTTVWEDPTAPGRCGIKALPGILENDGIPDLAILALGTNDCKRYFQEIGRAHV
;
A
#
# COMPACT_ATOMS: atom_id res chain seq x y z
N MET A 1 -8.33 20.85 7.02
CA MET A 1 -7.42 20.05 6.18
C MET A 1 -8.04 18.69 5.88
N LYS A 2 -8.05 18.29 4.63
CA LYS A 2 -8.56 16.99 4.25
C LYS A 2 -7.44 15.96 4.18
N THR A 3 -7.72 14.73 4.59
CA THR A 3 -6.73 13.66 4.63
C THR A 3 -6.99 12.65 3.53
N ILE A 4 -5.92 12.20 2.89
CA ILE A 4 -5.95 11.18 1.83
C ILE A 4 -4.99 10.07 2.24
N LEU A 5 -5.55 8.87 2.45
CA LEU A 5 -4.75 7.69 2.75
C LEU A 5 -4.35 7.00 1.45
N CYS A 6 -3.06 6.79 1.28
CA CYS A 6 -2.51 6.01 0.16
C CYS A 6 -2.08 4.65 0.70
N PHE A 7 -2.92 3.65 0.52
CA PHE A 7 -2.71 2.30 1.03
C PHE A 7 -2.31 1.39 -0.13
N GLY A 8 -1.10 0.88 -0.10
CA GLY A 8 -0.60 0.09 -1.22
C GLY A 8 0.59 -0.79 -0.90
N ASP A 9 1.22 -1.26 -1.95
CA ASP A 9 2.35 -2.19 -1.92
C ASP A 9 3.69 -1.45 -2.15
N SER A 10 4.66 -2.14 -2.75
CA SER A 10 5.98 -1.56 -3.03
C SER A 10 5.94 -0.35 -3.96
N ASN A 11 4.96 -0.27 -4.87
CA ASN A 11 4.83 0.90 -5.75
C ASN A 11 4.41 2.14 -4.96
N THR A 12 3.57 1.97 -3.95
CA THR A 12 3.19 3.05 -3.04
C THR A 12 4.32 3.38 -2.07
N TYR A 13 5.00 2.37 -1.56
CA TYR A 13 6.21 2.55 -0.75
C TYR A 13 7.29 3.31 -1.53
N GLY A 14 7.40 3.05 -2.83
CA GLY A 14 8.38 3.69 -3.69
C GLY A 14 9.74 2.99 -3.66
N VAL A 15 9.75 1.68 -3.89
CA VAL A 15 11.01 0.90 -3.92
C VAL A 15 11.91 1.43 -5.03
N ASN A 16 13.15 1.73 -4.66
CA ASN A 16 14.19 2.13 -5.60
C ASN A 16 14.96 0.87 -6.04
N PRO A 17 15.01 0.57 -7.35
CA PRO A 17 15.77 -0.59 -7.84
C PRO A 17 17.26 -0.58 -7.45
N SER A 18 17.82 0.61 -7.21
CA SER A 18 19.20 0.77 -6.77
C SER A 18 19.39 0.58 -5.26
N GLY A 19 18.30 0.35 -4.51
CA GLY A 19 18.29 0.14 -3.08
C GLY A 19 17.46 1.16 -2.33
N GLY A 20 16.76 0.68 -1.28
CA GLY A 20 15.97 1.52 -0.41
C GLY A 20 14.70 2.07 -1.03
N GLN A 21 14.26 3.18 -0.50
CA GLN A 21 13.03 3.88 -0.89
C GLN A 21 13.38 5.13 -1.67
N HIS A 22 12.62 5.42 -2.73
CA HIS A 22 12.71 6.71 -3.42
C HIS A 22 12.38 7.87 -2.46
N ARG A 23 12.92 9.05 -2.73
CA ARG A 23 12.57 10.26 -1.99
C ARG A 23 11.07 10.54 -2.11
N TRP A 24 10.53 11.28 -1.12
CA TRP A 24 9.10 11.61 -1.07
C TRP A 24 8.57 12.23 -2.37
N ASN A 25 9.38 13.05 -3.05
CA ASN A 25 8.96 13.75 -4.26
C ASN A 25 9.09 12.90 -5.54
N ILE A 26 9.60 11.69 -5.44
CA ILE A 26 9.70 10.74 -6.56
C ILE A 26 8.57 9.70 -6.47
N ARG A 27 8.30 9.17 -5.27
CA ARG A 27 7.22 8.21 -5.09
C ARG A 27 5.85 8.87 -5.23
N TRP A 28 4.86 8.15 -5.75
CA TRP A 28 3.61 8.77 -6.15
C TRP A 28 2.81 9.45 -5.04
N PRO A 29 2.76 8.94 -3.78
CA PRO A 29 2.05 9.67 -2.73
C PRO A 29 2.66 11.04 -2.43
N GLY A 30 3.99 11.14 -2.44
CA GLY A 30 4.68 12.40 -2.25
C GLY A 30 4.44 13.39 -3.39
N ARG A 31 4.39 12.89 -4.63
CA ARG A 31 4.06 13.72 -5.79
C ARG A 31 2.61 14.20 -5.72
N LEU A 32 1.71 13.34 -5.25
CA LEU A 32 0.31 13.73 -5.03
C LEU A 32 0.23 14.86 -4.01
N GLN A 33 0.95 14.75 -2.89
CA GLN A 33 1.00 15.79 -1.88
C GLN A 33 1.48 17.12 -2.47
N ALA A 34 2.52 17.08 -3.28
CA ALA A 34 3.06 18.28 -3.92
C ALA A 34 2.04 18.94 -4.86
N LEU A 35 1.28 18.16 -5.59
CA LEU A 35 0.26 18.65 -6.51
C LEU A 35 -0.96 19.22 -5.79
N LEU A 36 -1.36 18.63 -4.65
CA LEU A 36 -2.55 19.05 -3.92
C LEU A 36 -2.32 20.25 -3.03
N GLY A 37 -1.11 20.45 -2.55
CA GLY A 37 -0.76 21.59 -1.71
C GLY A 37 -1.14 21.41 -0.25
N ALA A 38 -1.08 22.52 0.50
CA ALA A 38 -1.16 22.52 1.96
C ALA A 38 -2.57 22.28 2.53
N GLU A 39 -3.60 22.31 1.71
CA GLU A 39 -4.99 22.04 2.15
C GLU A 39 -5.30 20.55 2.32
N TYR A 40 -4.37 19.70 1.88
CA TYR A 40 -4.49 18.25 1.93
C TYR A 40 -3.31 17.66 2.66
N GLU A 41 -3.57 16.61 3.43
CA GLU A 41 -2.54 15.80 4.05
C GLU A 41 -2.58 14.41 3.42
N VAL A 42 -1.52 14.02 2.75
CA VAL A 42 -1.39 12.69 2.15
C VAL A 42 -0.64 11.79 3.14
N ILE A 43 -1.31 10.72 3.56
CA ILE A 43 -0.76 9.73 4.48
C ILE A 43 -0.28 8.54 3.66
N GLU A 44 0.99 8.19 3.79
CA GLU A 44 1.61 7.12 3.02
C GLU A 44 1.65 5.84 3.83
N GLU A 45 0.95 4.82 3.38
CA GLU A 45 0.94 3.50 3.98
C GLU A 45 1.25 2.44 2.92
N GLY A 46 2.44 2.52 2.35
CA GLY A 46 2.97 1.53 1.42
C GLY A 46 3.77 0.47 2.16
N TYR A 47 3.55 -0.78 1.82
CA TYR A 47 4.26 -1.91 2.43
C TYR A 47 4.65 -2.92 1.36
N CYS A 48 5.95 -3.19 1.24
CA CYS A 48 6.47 -4.08 0.20
C CYS A 48 5.86 -5.47 0.30
N GLY A 49 5.33 -5.95 -0.81
CA GLY A 49 4.72 -7.28 -0.87
C GLY A 49 3.27 -7.35 -0.40
N ARG A 50 2.67 -6.20 -0.04
CA ARG A 50 1.28 -6.19 0.45
C ARG A 50 0.32 -6.71 -0.61
N THR A 51 -0.58 -7.59 -0.18
CA THR A 51 -1.66 -8.16 -0.98
C THR A 51 -3.00 -7.54 -0.57
N THR A 52 -4.07 -7.89 -1.27
CA THR A 52 -5.42 -7.51 -0.83
C THR A 52 -5.86 -8.36 0.37
N VAL A 53 -5.94 -9.67 0.21
CA VAL A 53 -6.51 -10.58 1.21
C VAL A 53 -5.63 -11.80 1.53
N TRP A 54 -4.52 -11.97 0.84
CA TRP A 54 -3.68 -13.16 0.97
C TRP A 54 -2.63 -13.01 2.05
N GLU A 55 -2.45 -14.06 2.85
CA GLU A 55 -1.30 -14.17 3.74
C GLU A 55 -0.11 -14.69 2.95
N ASP A 56 1.02 -14.00 3.05
CA ASP A 56 2.27 -14.44 2.43
C ASP A 56 3.08 -15.20 3.50
N PRO A 57 3.30 -16.50 3.32
CA PRO A 57 4.04 -17.28 4.32
C PRO A 57 5.52 -16.90 4.41
N THR A 58 6.05 -16.17 3.43
CA THR A 58 7.47 -15.77 3.42
C THR A 58 7.71 -14.51 4.24
N ALA A 59 6.68 -13.72 4.54
CA ALA A 59 6.81 -12.51 5.34
C ALA A 59 5.49 -12.13 6.00
N PRO A 60 5.50 -11.84 7.29
CA PRO A 60 4.29 -11.43 8.00
C PRO A 60 3.86 -10.01 7.63
N GLY A 61 2.59 -9.72 7.85
CA GLY A 61 2.06 -8.37 7.70
C GLY A 61 1.72 -7.92 6.28
N ARG A 62 1.81 -8.83 5.30
CA ARG A 62 1.53 -8.49 3.90
C ARG A 62 0.04 -8.55 3.53
N CYS A 63 -0.81 -9.12 4.38
CA CYS A 63 -2.24 -9.19 4.10
C CYS A 63 -2.91 -7.84 4.33
N GLY A 64 -3.36 -7.19 3.26
CA GLY A 64 -3.91 -5.83 3.33
C GLY A 64 -5.16 -5.70 4.17
N ILE A 65 -6.10 -6.64 4.02
CA ILE A 65 -7.37 -6.59 4.78
C ILE A 65 -7.15 -6.72 6.28
N LYS A 66 -6.08 -7.39 6.70
CA LYS A 66 -5.74 -7.52 8.12
C LYS A 66 -4.98 -6.29 8.64
N ALA A 67 -4.21 -5.63 7.79
CA ALA A 67 -3.41 -4.46 8.18
C ALA A 67 -4.26 -3.19 8.27
N LEU A 68 -5.26 -3.06 7.41
CA LEU A 68 -6.02 -1.82 7.26
C LEU A 68 -6.70 -1.34 8.54
N PRO A 69 -7.38 -2.18 9.34
CA PRO A 69 -8.01 -1.70 10.57
C PRO A 69 -7.04 -1.01 11.54
N GLY A 70 -5.85 -1.59 11.73
CA GLY A 70 -4.82 -0.99 12.59
C GLY A 70 -4.32 0.35 12.06
N ILE A 71 -4.19 0.48 10.75
CA ILE A 71 -3.80 1.73 10.11
C ILE A 71 -4.87 2.80 10.31
N LEU A 72 -6.13 2.47 10.13
CA LEU A 72 -7.24 3.41 10.35
C LEU A 72 -7.33 3.83 11.83
N GLU A 73 -7.01 2.92 12.74
CA GLU A 73 -6.98 3.21 14.16
C GLU A 73 -5.86 4.18 14.53
N ASN A 74 -4.67 4.00 13.96
CA ASN A 74 -3.51 4.85 14.23
C ASN A 74 -3.58 6.20 13.51
N ASP A 75 -3.97 6.19 12.23
CA ASP A 75 -3.93 7.38 11.37
C ASP A 75 -5.25 8.16 11.38
N GLY A 76 -6.32 7.56 11.93
CA GLY A 76 -7.66 8.11 11.87
C GLY A 76 -8.36 7.78 10.55
N ILE A 77 -9.65 8.10 10.46
CA ILE A 77 -10.44 7.86 9.26
C ILE A 77 -10.16 8.96 8.25
N PRO A 78 -9.65 8.64 7.06
CA PRO A 78 -9.35 9.64 6.05
C PRO A 78 -10.62 10.14 5.35
N ASP A 79 -10.53 11.31 4.71
CA ASP A 79 -11.58 11.81 3.84
C ASP A 79 -11.66 10.99 2.55
N LEU A 80 -10.51 10.48 2.09
CA LEU A 80 -10.41 9.65 0.89
C LEU A 80 -9.32 8.60 1.11
N ALA A 81 -9.57 7.38 0.67
CA ALA A 81 -8.57 6.32 0.65
C ALA A 81 -8.34 5.86 -0.79
N ILE A 82 -7.07 5.81 -1.18
CA ILE A 82 -6.65 5.27 -2.47
C ILE A 82 -5.99 3.92 -2.22
N LEU A 83 -6.60 2.85 -2.75
CA LEU A 83 -6.10 1.49 -2.60
C LEU A 83 -5.38 1.09 -3.88
N ALA A 84 -4.06 0.99 -3.81
CA ALA A 84 -3.21 0.64 -4.95
C ALA A 84 -2.57 -0.73 -4.69
N LEU A 85 -3.35 -1.77 -4.89
CA LEU A 85 -2.99 -3.17 -4.60
C LEU A 85 -3.35 -4.07 -5.77
N GLY A 86 -2.91 -5.32 -5.72
CA GLY A 86 -3.26 -6.34 -6.69
C GLY A 86 -2.07 -7.03 -7.32
N THR A 87 -0.96 -6.33 -7.52
CA THR A 87 0.24 -6.90 -8.15
C THR A 87 0.74 -8.13 -7.40
N ASN A 88 0.80 -8.06 -6.07
CA ASN A 88 1.30 -9.18 -5.26
C ASN A 88 0.30 -10.31 -5.13
N ASP A 89 -0.97 -10.08 -5.43
CA ASP A 89 -2.00 -11.12 -5.48
C ASP A 89 -1.76 -12.06 -6.67
N CYS A 90 -1.02 -11.60 -7.67
CA CYS A 90 -0.70 -12.34 -8.88
C CYS A 90 0.51 -13.28 -8.73
N LYS A 91 1.08 -13.38 -7.54
CA LYS A 91 2.19 -14.29 -7.29
C LYS A 91 1.79 -15.73 -7.60
N ARG A 92 2.73 -16.48 -8.16
CA ARG A 92 2.48 -17.86 -8.55
C ARG A 92 1.93 -18.71 -7.40
N TYR A 93 2.44 -18.48 -6.18
CA TYR A 93 1.95 -19.18 -4.98
C TYR A 93 0.45 -19.05 -4.81
N PHE A 94 -0.09 -17.84 -4.94
CA PHE A 94 -1.53 -17.60 -4.75
C PHE A 94 -2.35 -18.14 -5.91
N GLN A 95 -1.84 -18.11 -7.12
CA GLN A 95 -2.49 -18.68 -8.29
C GLN A 95 -2.63 -20.20 -8.14
N GLU A 96 -1.61 -20.86 -7.62
CA GLU A 96 -1.65 -22.31 -7.39
C GLU A 96 -2.66 -22.68 -6.32
N ILE A 97 -2.76 -21.90 -5.23
CA ILE A 97 -3.79 -22.08 -4.20
C ILE A 97 -5.18 -21.95 -4.83
N GLY A 98 -5.40 -20.92 -5.63
CA GLY A 98 -6.67 -20.70 -6.31
C GLY A 98 -7.07 -21.87 -7.21
N ARG A 99 -6.12 -22.43 -7.94
CA ARG A 99 -6.35 -23.62 -8.77
C ARG A 99 -6.72 -24.85 -7.98
N ALA A 100 -6.16 -25.00 -6.79
CA ALA A 100 -6.44 -26.16 -5.93
C ALA A 100 -7.89 -26.15 -5.40
N HIS A 101 -8.54 -25.00 -5.41
CA HIS A 101 -9.90 -24.82 -4.92
C HIS A 101 -10.95 -24.74 -6.05
N VAL A 102 -10.53 -24.82 -7.27
CA VAL A 102 -11.43 -24.86 -8.45
C VAL A 102 -11.76 -26.30 -8.90
#